data_cfdf53e9ca9198b86d803d3b6cd2e754
#
_entry.id   cfdf53e9ca9198b86d803d3b6cd2e754
#
_cell.length_a   1.000
_cell.length_b   1.000
_cell.length_c   1.000
_cell.angle_alpha   90.00
_cell.angle_beta   90.00
_cell.angle_gamma   90.00
#
_symmetry.space_group_name_H-M   'P 1'
#
loop_
_entity.id
_entity.type
_entity.pdbx_description
1 polymer ?
#
loop_
_entity_poly.entity_id
_entity_poly.type
_entity_poly.pdbx_seq_one_letter_code
_entity_poly.pdbx_strand_id
1 'polypeptide(L)'
;MKKNFVLLLSVISFTTFAQTPTGKIVVKKGQHFVIVSNSEGNVTQEMMGQNMEMKIGSATKLSADIKDSKSNNYTITQTLTSMKSTFSGMGQEKSFDSDKKEDMAGEAGAMYKDKLNVPKDVEITNEGKSLVVADTTKRDSTGGDNPMSAIMEMIGGGQDNVAGVLFLVIPMGKKVGDTWQDSTISEGVKLKRMYTLNSIADKQAAVTVNSVLNVNKTMQLQGMDMNAVMTSKIVSAVLVDVLSNIQKENKSTMDVTGTIDVMGQSVPITAKATSVTSVKIL
;
A
#
# COMPACT_ATOMS: atom_id res chain seq x y z
N MET A 1 -12.28 41.18 64.13
CA MET A 1 -12.98 40.08 63.48
C MET A 1 -12.35 39.88 62.05
N LYS A 2 -11.45 38.93 61.88
CA LYS A 2 -10.82 38.61 60.57
C LYS A 2 -11.62 37.49 59.93
N LYS A 3 -12.26 37.71 58.76
CA LYS A 3 -12.98 36.74 57.98
C LYS A 3 -11.98 36.01 57.02
N ASN A 4 -11.69 34.76 57.32
CA ASN A 4 -10.93 33.90 56.41
C ASN A 4 -11.86 33.41 55.31
N PHE A 5 -11.58 33.79 54.07
CA PHE A 5 -12.26 33.33 52.87
C PHE A 5 -11.48 32.13 52.33
N VAL A 6 -12.00 30.94 52.57
CA VAL A 6 -11.43 29.67 52.00
C VAL A 6 -11.95 29.51 50.59
N LEU A 7 -11.09 29.71 49.60
CA LEU A 7 -11.38 29.48 48.19
C LEU A 7 -11.23 27.97 47.89
N LEU A 8 -12.36 27.28 47.76
CA LEU A 8 -12.40 25.87 47.41
C LEU A 8 -12.16 25.72 45.90
N LEU A 9 -10.93 25.39 45.49
CA LEU A 9 -10.58 25.10 44.10
C LEU A 9 -11.08 23.68 43.74
N SER A 10 -12.25 23.59 43.08
CA SER A 10 -12.75 22.31 42.53
C SER A 10 -11.95 21.94 41.29
N VAL A 11 -11.03 20.97 41.42
CA VAL A 11 -10.33 20.35 40.30
C VAL A 11 -11.33 19.45 39.57
N ILE A 12 -11.88 19.96 38.45
CA ILE A 12 -12.69 19.17 37.55
C ILE A 12 -11.73 18.28 36.78
N SER A 13 -11.57 17.03 37.21
CA SER A 13 -10.84 16.00 36.49
C SER A 13 -11.67 15.61 35.25
N PHE A 14 -11.30 16.13 34.08
CA PHE A 14 -11.80 15.62 32.82
C PHE A 14 -11.24 14.20 32.62
N THR A 15 -12.04 13.20 32.96
CA THR A 15 -11.76 11.83 32.52
C THR A 15 -11.94 11.77 31.01
N THR A 16 -10.86 12.02 30.26
CA THR A 16 -10.83 11.66 28.84
C THR A 16 -10.98 10.16 28.75
N PHE A 17 -12.14 9.67 28.33
CA PHE A 17 -12.31 8.29 27.94
C PHE A 17 -11.33 8.03 26.80
N ALA A 18 -10.19 7.44 27.11
CA ALA A 18 -9.23 6.99 26.13
C ALA A 18 -9.95 5.97 25.22
N GLN A 19 -10.18 6.36 23.98
CA GLN A 19 -10.76 5.45 22.98
C GLN A 19 -9.75 4.33 22.74
N THR A 20 -10.13 3.11 23.06
CA THR A 20 -9.28 1.94 22.89
C THR A 20 -9.52 1.29 21.54
N PRO A 21 -8.45 0.85 20.86
CA PRO A 21 -8.57 0.10 19.62
C PRO A 21 -9.45 -1.14 19.77
N THR A 22 -10.28 -1.42 18.76
CA THR A 22 -11.21 -2.56 18.77
C THR A 22 -10.54 -3.90 18.49
N GLY A 23 -9.32 -3.88 17.92
CA GLY A 23 -8.59 -5.09 17.52
C GLY A 23 -9.16 -5.80 16.30
N LYS A 24 -10.14 -5.22 15.62
CA LYS A 24 -10.81 -5.81 14.47
C LYS A 24 -11.39 -4.76 13.53
N ILE A 25 -11.52 -5.11 12.27
CA ILE A 25 -12.23 -4.32 11.27
C ILE A 25 -13.72 -4.24 11.65
N VAL A 26 -14.29 -3.05 11.57
CA VAL A 26 -15.72 -2.81 11.79
C VAL A 26 -16.27 -2.01 10.62
N VAL A 27 -16.90 -2.71 9.70
CA VAL A 27 -17.56 -2.12 8.53
C VAL A 27 -18.97 -2.74 8.35
N LYS A 28 -19.82 -2.08 7.59
CA LYS A 28 -21.19 -2.52 7.33
C LYS A 28 -21.35 -2.84 5.85
N LYS A 29 -22.20 -3.83 5.55
CA LYS A 29 -22.65 -4.09 4.18
C LYS A 29 -23.21 -2.81 3.54
N GLY A 30 -22.84 -2.56 2.30
CA GLY A 30 -23.22 -1.38 1.54
C GLY A 30 -22.37 -0.13 1.78
N GLN A 31 -21.36 -0.18 2.66
CA GLN A 31 -20.40 0.91 2.75
C GLN A 31 -19.55 0.97 1.45
N HIS A 32 -19.42 2.17 0.93
CA HIS A 32 -18.66 2.47 -0.28
C HIS A 32 -17.45 3.34 0.06
N PHE A 33 -16.28 2.98 -0.49
CA PHE A 33 -15.02 3.68 -0.31
C PHE A 33 -14.44 4.10 -1.65
N VAL A 34 -13.84 5.27 -1.66
CA VAL A 34 -12.98 5.74 -2.75
C VAL A 34 -11.56 5.85 -2.21
N ILE A 35 -10.63 5.17 -2.85
CA ILE A 35 -9.21 5.14 -2.52
C ILE A 35 -8.47 5.84 -3.65
N VAL A 36 -7.69 6.85 -3.31
CA VAL A 36 -6.83 7.58 -4.27
C VAL A 36 -5.39 7.44 -3.82
N SER A 37 -4.55 6.92 -4.70
CA SER A 37 -3.11 6.76 -4.44
C SER A 37 -2.31 7.51 -5.50
N ASN A 38 -1.33 8.28 -5.05
CA ASN A 38 -0.34 8.94 -5.90
C ASN A 38 1.05 8.49 -5.47
N SER A 39 1.88 8.10 -6.41
CA SER A 39 3.24 7.64 -6.15
C SER A 39 4.20 8.28 -7.16
N GLU A 40 5.37 8.62 -6.69
CA GLU A 40 6.48 9.11 -7.51
C GLU A 40 7.76 8.40 -7.09
N GLY A 41 8.60 8.04 -8.05
CA GLY A 41 9.84 7.36 -7.79
C GLY A 41 10.93 7.71 -8.78
N ASN A 42 12.17 7.63 -8.29
CA ASN A 42 13.39 7.72 -9.11
C ASN A 42 14.11 6.37 -9.01
N VAL A 43 14.47 5.82 -10.15
CA VAL A 43 15.23 4.57 -10.26
C VAL A 43 16.56 4.90 -10.90
N THR A 44 17.64 4.44 -10.30
CA THR A 44 19.00 4.52 -10.88
C THR A 44 19.49 3.10 -11.12
N GLN A 45 19.94 2.86 -12.33
CA GLN A 45 20.54 1.60 -12.77
C GLN A 45 21.91 1.88 -13.36
N GLU A 46 22.92 1.10 -12.98
CA GLU A 46 24.25 1.19 -13.59
C GLU A 46 24.35 0.17 -14.73
N MET A 47 24.55 0.66 -15.95
CA MET A 47 24.79 -0.19 -17.13
C MET A 47 26.07 0.28 -17.83
N MET A 48 27.00 -0.65 -18.06
CA MET A 48 28.27 -0.39 -18.78
C MET A 48 29.06 0.79 -18.18
N GLY A 49 29.03 0.95 -16.83
CA GLY A 49 29.75 2.04 -16.13
C GLY A 49 29.04 3.40 -16.24
N GLN A 50 27.82 3.47 -16.76
CA GLN A 50 27.00 4.69 -16.82
C GLN A 50 25.76 4.54 -15.95
N ASN A 51 25.47 5.56 -15.15
CA ASN A 51 24.23 5.64 -14.39
C ASN A 51 23.10 6.12 -15.30
N MET A 52 22.06 5.31 -15.40
CA MET A 52 20.82 5.67 -16.05
C MET A 52 19.77 6.01 -14.99
N GLU A 53 19.24 7.21 -15.07
CA GLU A 53 18.16 7.67 -14.19
C GLU A 53 16.83 7.60 -14.90
N MET A 54 15.83 7.10 -14.18
CA MET A 54 14.45 7.02 -14.65
C MET A 54 13.52 7.59 -13.58
N LYS A 55 12.52 8.36 -14.00
CA LYS A 55 11.46 8.90 -13.14
C LYS A 55 10.16 8.20 -13.49
N ILE A 56 9.43 7.80 -12.48
CA ILE A 56 8.17 7.08 -12.60
C ILE A 56 7.14 7.79 -11.74
N GLY A 57 5.97 8.05 -12.31
CA GLY A 57 4.81 8.56 -11.57
C GLY A 57 3.61 7.64 -11.78
N SER A 58 2.77 7.49 -10.77
CA SER A 58 1.52 6.75 -10.85
C SER A 58 0.44 7.42 -10.02
N ALA A 59 -0.76 7.52 -10.57
CA ALA A 59 -1.96 7.92 -9.84
C ALA A 59 -3.08 6.91 -10.13
N THR A 60 -3.68 6.36 -9.07
CA THR A 60 -4.75 5.36 -9.19
C THR A 60 -5.96 5.77 -8.38
N LYS A 61 -7.13 5.40 -8.87
CA LYS A 61 -8.40 5.52 -8.14
C LYS A 61 -9.09 4.17 -8.14
N LEU A 62 -9.35 3.66 -6.93
CA LEU A 62 -10.12 2.44 -6.72
C LEU A 62 -11.44 2.78 -6.01
N SER A 63 -12.50 2.06 -6.36
CA SER A 63 -13.68 1.93 -5.52
C SER A 63 -13.61 0.60 -4.76
N ALA A 64 -14.14 0.59 -3.54
CA ALA A 64 -14.29 -0.63 -2.76
C ALA A 64 -15.65 -0.63 -2.07
N ASP A 65 -16.42 -1.69 -2.28
CA ASP A 65 -17.77 -1.87 -1.75
C ASP A 65 -17.78 -3.04 -0.80
N ILE A 66 -18.32 -2.87 0.41
CA ILE A 66 -18.57 -3.99 1.32
C ILE A 66 -19.81 -4.73 0.83
N LYS A 67 -19.59 -5.78 0.05
CA LYS A 67 -20.66 -6.59 -0.57
C LYS A 67 -21.39 -7.46 0.45
N ASP A 68 -20.65 -8.06 1.37
CA ASP A 68 -21.19 -8.91 2.43
C ASP A 68 -20.37 -8.80 3.72
N SER A 69 -21.04 -9.07 4.84
CA SER A 69 -20.47 -9.06 6.19
C SER A 69 -21.02 -10.24 6.96
N LYS A 70 -20.27 -11.31 7.06
CA LYS A 70 -20.60 -12.53 7.80
C LYS A 70 -19.75 -12.60 9.04
N SER A 71 -20.33 -12.95 10.17
CA SER A 71 -19.77 -12.98 11.55
C SER A 71 -18.28 -12.63 11.79
N ASN A 72 -17.34 -13.09 10.97
CA ASN A 72 -15.91 -12.81 11.10
C ASN A 72 -15.23 -12.47 9.77
N ASN A 73 -15.96 -12.43 8.65
CA ASN A 73 -15.40 -12.22 7.31
C ASN A 73 -16.17 -11.13 6.57
N TYR A 74 -15.46 -10.47 5.68
CA TYR A 74 -16.02 -9.46 4.78
C TYR A 74 -15.71 -9.84 3.34
N THR A 75 -16.68 -9.68 2.45
CA THR A 75 -16.48 -9.69 1.00
C THR A 75 -16.43 -8.24 0.52
N ILE A 76 -15.34 -7.87 -0.12
CA ILE A 76 -15.11 -6.53 -0.67
C ILE A 76 -15.02 -6.65 -2.17
N THR A 77 -15.91 -5.95 -2.88
CA THR A 77 -15.77 -5.79 -4.32
C THR A 77 -14.90 -4.58 -4.60
N GLN A 78 -13.73 -4.78 -5.19
CA GLN A 78 -12.82 -3.70 -5.60
C GLN A 78 -12.88 -3.47 -7.10
N THR A 79 -12.76 -2.23 -7.53
CA THR A 79 -12.73 -1.85 -8.95
C THR A 79 -11.71 -0.74 -9.16
N LEU A 80 -10.74 -0.95 -10.05
CA LEU A 80 -9.84 0.11 -10.50
C LEU A 80 -10.62 0.99 -11.49
N THR A 81 -10.90 2.23 -11.09
CA THR A 81 -11.75 3.14 -11.88
C THR A 81 -10.96 4.15 -12.71
N SER A 82 -9.73 4.46 -12.32
CA SER A 82 -8.83 5.32 -13.09
C SER A 82 -7.38 4.99 -12.78
N MET A 83 -6.53 5.14 -13.79
CA MET A 83 -5.08 5.00 -13.68
C MET A 83 -4.39 6.00 -14.58
N LYS A 84 -3.37 6.67 -14.04
CA LYS A 84 -2.43 7.51 -14.78
C LYS A 84 -1.02 7.06 -14.47
N SER A 85 -0.15 7.08 -15.45
CA SER A 85 1.27 6.80 -15.25
C SER A 85 2.13 7.72 -16.11
N THR A 86 3.32 8.02 -15.60
CA THR A 86 4.35 8.77 -16.32
C THR A 86 5.67 8.03 -16.19
N PHE A 87 6.45 8.05 -17.24
CA PHE A 87 7.80 7.54 -17.29
C PHE A 87 8.67 8.55 -18.02
N SER A 88 9.82 8.89 -17.43
CA SER A 88 10.85 9.70 -18.06
C SER A 88 12.21 9.07 -17.81
N GLY A 89 12.93 8.72 -18.85
CA GLY A 89 14.24 8.10 -18.75
C GLY A 89 14.75 7.61 -20.10
N MET A 90 16.05 7.42 -20.24
CA MET A 90 16.69 6.91 -21.47
C MET A 90 16.34 7.76 -22.72
N GLY A 91 16.15 9.08 -22.54
CA GLY A 91 15.74 9.98 -23.62
C GLY A 91 14.30 9.84 -24.08
N GLN A 92 13.48 9.08 -23.36
CA GLN A 92 12.06 8.87 -23.66
C GLN A 92 11.17 9.44 -22.56
N GLU A 93 10.06 10.05 -22.96
CA GLU A 93 8.97 10.42 -22.07
C GLU A 93 7.70 9.70 -22.53
N LYS A 94 7.06 8.98 -21.62
CA LYS A 94 5.79 8.29 -21.88
C LYS A 94 4.80 8.67 -20.79
N SER A 95 3.56 8.88 -21.19
CA SER A 95 2.45 9.08 -20.27
C SER A 95 1.26 8.26 -20.71
N PHE A 96 0.45 7.87 -19.75
CA PHE A 96 -0.81 7.17 -19.95
C PHE A 96 -1.85 7.73 -18.99
N ASP A 97 -3.05 7.99 -19.50
CA ASP A 97 -4.19 8.44 -18.71
C ASP A 97 -5.44 7.67 -19.17
N SER A 98 -5.93 6.78 -18.32
CA SER A 98 -7.09 5.95 -18.61
C SER A 98 -8.39 6.74 -18.87
N ASP A 99 -8.44 8.02 -18.48
CA ASP A 99 -9.58 8.88 -18.71
C ASP A 99 -9.57 9.47 -20.15
N LYS A 100 -8.44 9.29 -20.90
CA LYS A 100 -8.29 9.71 -22.29
C LYS A 100 -8.55 8.54 -23.25
N LYS A 101 -9.48 8.71 -24.16
CA LYS A 101 -9.82 7.68 -25.16
C LYS A 101 -8.65 7.32 -26.06
N GLU A 102 -7.80 8.30 -26.38
CA GLU A 102 -6.62 8.13 -27.23
C GLU A 102 -5.60 7.21 -26.57
N ASP A 103 -5.31 7.41 -25.26
CA ASP A 103 -4.38 6.58 -24.51
C ASP A 103 -4.93 5.14 -24.36
N MET A 104 -6.24 5.01 -24.13
CA MET A 104 -6.91 3.72 -24.04
C MET A 104 -6.96 2.94 -25.37
N ALA A 105 -6.92 3.61 -26.50
CA ALA A 105 -6.86 3.00 -27.83
C ALA A 105 -5.43 2.54 -28.19
N GLY A 106 -4.41 3.04 -27.49
CA GLY A 106 -3.01 2.73 -27.72
C GLY A 106 -2.54 1.40 -27.05
N GLU A 107 -1.26 1.10 -27.24
CA GLU A 107 -0.63 -0.10 -26.70
C GLU A 107 -0.71 -0.16 -25.16
N ALA A 108 -0.47 0.96 -24.48
CA ALA A 108 -0.59 1.06 -23.02
C ALA A 108 -2.03 0.78 -22.55
N GLY A 109 -3.03 1.26 -23.28
CA GLY A 109 -4.44 1.00 -22.97
C GLY A 109 -4.82 -0.47 -23.08
N ALA A 110 -4.25 -1.17 -24.04
CA ALA A 110 -4.47 -2.62 -24.20
C ALA A 110 -4.04 -3.41 -22.96
N MET A 111 -2.97 -2.99 -22.26
CA MET A 111 -2.47 -3.65 -21.03
C MET A 111 -3.43 -3.48 -19.83
N TYR A 112 -4.26 -2.43 -19.84
CA TYR A 112 -5.18 -2.12 -18.74
C TYR A 112 -6.65 -2.39 -19.06
N LYS A 113 -6.98 -2.75 -20.31
CA LYS A 113 -8.36 -2.96 -20.76
C LYS A 113 -9.12 -3.97 -19.91
N ASP A 114 -8.46 -5.06 -19.51
CA ASP A 114 -9.05 -6.13 -18.71
C ASP A 114 -8.94 -5.92 -17.20
N LYS A 115 -8.37 -4.78 -16.78
CA LYS A 115 -8.19 -4.40 -15.37
C LYS A 115 -9.05 -3.22 -14.97
N LEU A 116 -9.25 -2.24 -15.87
CA LEU A 116 -10.02 -1.04 -15.62
C LEU A 116 -11.53 -1.34 -15.66
N ASN A 117 -12.24 -0.84 -14.63
CA ASN A 117 -13.69 -0.99 -14.46
C ASN A 117 -14.16 -2.46 -14.39
N VAL A 118 -13.24 -3.38 -14.08
CA VAL A 118 -13.56 -4.79 -13.86
C VAL A 118 -13.63 -5.03 -12.34
N PRO A 119 -14.83 -5.34 -11.79
CA PRO A 119 -14.96 -5.62 -10.37
C PRO A 119 -14.33 -6.96 -10.01
N LYS A 120 -13.62 -7.00 -8.89
CA LYS A 120 -13.03 -8.21 -8.32
C LYS A 120 -13.45 -8.34 -6.86
N ASP A 121 -13.89 -9.51 -6.45
CA ASP A 121 -14.23 -9.80 -5.06
C ASP A 121 -12.99 -10.31 -4.31
N VAL A 122 -12.77 -9.76 -3.12
CA VAL A 122 -11.73 -10.16 -2.18
C VAL A 122 -12.39 -10.50 -0.86
N GLU A 123 -12.06 -11.65 -0.28
CA GLU A 123 -12.52 -12.04 1.04
C GLU A 123 -11.42 -11.81 2.08
N ILE A 124 -11.79 -11.19 3.20
CA ILE A 124 -10.89 -10.92 4.32
C ILE A 124 -11.54 -11.31 5.65
N THR A 125 -10.70 -11.65 6.63
CA THR A 125 -11.17 -11.80 8.01
C THR A 125 -11.37 -10.43 8.67
N ASN A 126 -12.06 -10.40 9.81
CA ASN A 126 -12.16 -9.17 10.61
C ASN A 126 -10.81 -8.72 11.21
N GLU A 127 -9.76 -9.54 11.14
CA GLU A 127 -8.38 -9.19 11.47
C GLU A 127 -7.61 -8.62 10.27
N GLY A 128 -8.22 -8.51 9.09
CA GLY A 128 -7.60 -7.98 7.87
C GLY A 128 -6.75 -8.98 7.10
N LYS A 129 -6.84 -10.28 7.43
CA LYS A 129 -6.12 -11.33 6.68
C LYS A 129 -6.93 -11.71 5.44
N SER A 130 -6.31 -11.72 4.28
CA SER A 130 -6.93 -12.22 3.04
C SER A 130 -7.21 -13.71 3.17
N LEU A 131 -8.43 -14.13 2.85
CA LEU A 131 -8.87 -15.53 2.82
C LEU A 131 -8.70 -16.16 1.43
N VAL A 132 -8.68 -15.35 0.41
CA VAL A 132 -8.35 -15.81 -0.94
C VAL A 132 -6.84 -15.89 -1.01
N VAL A 133 -6.30 -17.09 -1.04
CA VAL A 133 -4.97 -17.34 -1.59
C VAL A 133 -5.04 -16.80 -3.02
N ALA A 134 -4.32 -15.71 -3.28
CA ALA A 134 -4.21 -15.20 -4.64
C ALA A 134 -3.95 -16.42 -5.55
N ASP A 135 -4.78 -16.60 -6.55
CA ASP A 135 -4.61 -17.70 -7.50
C ASP A 135 -3.28 -17.48 -8.22
N THR A 136 -2.21 -17.99 -7.60
CA THR A 136 -0.84 -17.87 -8.12
C THR A 136 -0.64 -18.71 -9.38
N THR A 137 -1.65 -19.52 -9.75
CA THR A 137 -1.59 -20.41 -10.90
C THR A 137 -1.94 -19.71 -12.22
N LYS A 138 -2.47 -18.48 -12.18
CA LYS A 138 -2.76 -17.66 -13.37
C LYS A 138 -2.33 -16.21 -13.16
N ARG A 139 -1.07 -15.98 -12.87
CA ARG A 139 -0.45 -14.77 -13.40
C ARG A 139 -0.27 -15.04 -14.89
N ASP A 140 -1.28 -14.67 -15.67
CA ASP A 140 -1.08 -14.54 -17.10
C ASP A 140 0.11 -13.59 -17.26
N SER A 141 1.23 -14.17 -17.69
CA SER A 141 2.50 -13.51 -18.03
C SER A 141 2.37 -12.57 -19.24
N THR A 142 1.16 -12.08 -19.51
CA THR A 142 0.87 -11.13 -20.58
C THR A 142 1.19 -9.67 -20.22
N GLY A 143 1.47 -9.37 -18.96
CA GLY A 143 2.08 -8.08 -18.56
C GLY A 143 3.59 -8.27 -18.54
N GLY A 144 4.25 -8.09 -19.69
CA GLY A 144 5.66 -8.31 -20.01
C GLY A 144 6.59 -8.57 -18.82
N ASP A 145 7.30 -9.69 -18.89
CA ASP A 145 8.38 -10.11 -17.98
C ASP A 145 9.54 -9.09 -17.94
N ASN A 146 9.21 -7.81 -17.73
CA ASN A 146 10.19 -6.75 -17.64
C ASN A 146 10.46 -6.46 -16.15
N PRO A 147 11.72 -6.56 -15.68
CA PRO A 147 12.08 -6.21 -14.30
C PRO A 147 11.61 -4.82 -13.90
N MET A 148 11.54 -3.90 -14.86
CA MET A 148 11.03 -2.56 -14.66
C MET A 148 9.54 -2.56 -14.28
N SER A 149 8.72 -3.44 -14.87
CA SER A 149 7.31 -3.55 -14.49
C SER A 149 7.14 -4.08 -13.06
N ALA A 150 8.00 -4.99 -12.59
CA ALA A 150 8.00 -5.44 -11.21
C ALA A 150 8.38 -4.32 -10.23
N ILE A 151 9.34 -3.47 -10.60
CA ILE A 151 9.70 -2.28 -9.81
C ILE A 151 8.55 -1.26 -9.83
N MET A 152 7.93 -1.04 -10.98
CA MET A 152 6.77 -0.15 -11.12
C MET A 152 5.59 -0.64 -10.28
N GLU A 153 5.32 -1.95 -10.27
CA GLU A 153 4.28 -2.56 -9.43
C GLU A 153 4.61 -2.39 -7.94
N MET A 154 5.87 -2.55 -7.55
CA MET A 154 6.34 -2.37 -6.19
C MET A 154 6.24 -0.89 -5.74
N ILE A 155 6.61 0.06 -6.62
CA ILE A 155 6.50 1.52 -6.36
C ILE A 155 5.04 1.97 -6.39
N GLY A 156 4.23 1.44 -7.31
CA GLY A 156 2.82 1.77 -7.48
C GLY A 156 1.89 1.19 -6.41
N GLY A 157 2.44 0.38 -5.48
CA GLY A 157 1.68 -0.25 -4.38
C GLY A 157 0.64 -1.22 -4.92
N GLY A 158 1.05 -2.43 -5.26
CA GLY A 158 0.27 -3.52 -5.87
C GLY A 158 -1.26 -3.40 -5.75
N GLN A 159 -1.92 -3.20 -6.87
CA GLN A 159 -3.38 -2.93 -6.97
C GLN A 159 -4.26 -4.05 -6.42
N ASP A 160 -3.68 -5.23 -6.18
CA ASP A 160 -4.43 -6.42 -5.74
C ASP A 160 -4.63 -6.51 -4.22
N ASN A 161 -4.05 -5.58 -3.44
CA ASN A 161 -4.13 -5.61 -1.97
C ASN A 161 -5.02 -4.51 -1.40
N VAL A 162 -6.28 -4.42 -1.84
CA VAL A 162 -7.24 -3.43 -1.30
C VAL A 162 -7.38 -3.53 0.21
N ALA A 163 -7.29 -4.72 0.78
CA ALA A 163 -7.42 -4.93 2.21
C ALA A 163 -6.30 -4.22 3.00
N GLY A 164 -5.05 -4.33 2.54
CA GLY A 164 -3.90 -3.69 3.17
C GLY A 164 -3.87 -2.16 3.00
N VAL A 165 -4.53 -1.66 1.95
CA VAL A 165 -4.67 -0.21 1.72
C VAL A 165 -5.84 0.38 2.50
N LEU A 166 -6.94 -0.38 2.63
CA LEU A 166 -8.17 0.09 3.28
C LEU A 166 -8.11 -0.06 4.80
N PHE A 167 -7.44 -1.09 5.32
CA PHE A 167 -7.45 -1.39 6.75
C PHE A 167 -6.05 -1.50 7.35
N LEU A 168 -5.91 -1.00 8.58
CA LEU A 168 -4.80 -1.28 9.47
C LEU A 168 -5.36 -1.63 10.84
N VAL A 169 -5.30 -2.91 11.21
CA VAL A 169 -5.84 -3.38 12.50
C VAL A 169 -4.85 -3.10 13.61
N ILE A 170 -5.25 -2.26 14.55
CA ILE A 170 -4.51 -2.01 15.79
C ILE A 170 -4.96 -3.06 16.80
N PRO A 171 -4.08 -3.92 17.33
CA PRO A 171 -4.46 -4.96 18.28
C PRO A 171 -5.14 -4.38 19.54
N MET A 172 -6.11 -5.10 20.07
CA MET A 172 -6.82 -4.69 21.29
C MET A 172 -5.84 -4.48 22.45
N GLY A 173 -6.09 -3.45 23.26
CA GLY A 173 -5.31 -3.15 24.45
C GLY A 173 -4.00 -2.38 24.19
N LYS A 174 -3.64 -2.11 22.95
CA LYS A 174 -2.48 -1.27 22.63
C LYS A 174 -2.67 0.16 23.10
N LYS A 175 -1.61 0.74 23.68
CA LYS A 175 -1.53 2.12 24.18
C LYS A 175 -0.52 2.91 23.34
N VAL A 176 -0.59 4.22 23.42
CA VAL A 176 0.40 5.11 22.82
C VAL A 176 1.80 4.75 23.30
N GLY A 177 2.73 4.60 22.36
CA GLY A 177 4.09 4.12 22.57
C GLY A 177 4.27 2.60 22.35
N ASP A 178 3.20 1.82 22.34
CA ASP A 178 3.29 0.36 22.12
C ASP A 178 3.66 0.01 20.68
N THR A 179 4.38 -1.09 20.55
CA THR A 179 4.75 -1.68 19.26
C THR A 179 4.15 -3.07 19.07
N TRP A 180 4.00 -3.48 17.80
CA TRP A 180 3.70 -4.85 17.41
C TRP A 180 4.32 -5.14 16.04
N GLN A 181 4.34 -6.39 15.66
CA GLN A 181 4.94 -6.81 14.40
C GLN A 181 4.15 -7.92 13.73
N ASP A 182 4.27 -8.00 12.41
CA ASP A 182 3.87 -9.14 11.62
C ASP A 182 4.91 -9.46 10.54
N SER A 183 4.75 -10.61 9.90
CA SER A 183 5.55 -11.01 8.76
C SER A 183 4.75 -11.89 7.82
N THR A 184 5.04 -11.76 6.53
CA THR A 184 4.48 -12.62 5.49
C THR A 184 5.65 -13.21 4.70
N ILE A 185 5.57 -14.50 4.41
CA ILE A 185 6.55 -15.22 3.59
C ILE A 185 5.75 -15.88 2.47
N SER A 186 6.11 -15.60 1.25
CA SER A 186 5.64 -16.31 0.07
C SER A 186 6.85 -16.60 -0.82
N GLU A 187 6.66 -17.35 -1.89
CA GLU A 187 7.71 -17.81 -2.78
C GLU A 187 8.66 -16.66 -3.22
N GLY A 188 9.90 -16.70 -2.72
CA GLY A 188 10.93 -15.69 -3.01
C GLY A 188 10.71 -14.30 -2.42
N VAL A 189 9.66 -14.10 -1.59
CA VAL A 189 9.33 -12.80 -0.99
C VAL A 189 9.16 -12.93 0.52
N LYS A 190 9.86 -12.07 1.27
CA LYS A 190 9.73 -11.96 2.72
C LYS A 190 9.47 -10.52 3.12
N LEU A 191 8.30 -10.27 3.68
CA LEU A 191 7.91 -8.97 4.23
C LEU A 191 7.86 -9.05 5.75
N LYS A 192 8.56 -8.12 6.43
CA LYS A 192 8.46 -7.92 7.88
C LYS A 192 8.00 -6.49 8.12
N ARG A 193 7.01 -6.30 9.01
CA ARG A 193 6.49 -5.00 9.40
C ARG A 193 6.56 -4.83 10.91
N MET A 194 6.96 -3.65 11.34
CA MET A 194 6.94 -3.22 12.72
C MET A 194 6.11 -1.94 12.83
N TYR A 195 5.15 -1.96 13.70
CA TYR A 195 4.18 -0.89 13.92
C TYR A 195 4.47 -0.20 15.25
N THR A 196 4.26 1.10 15.31
CA THR A 196 4.32 1.90 16.54
C THR A 196 3.09 2.79 16.62
N LEU A 197 2.32 2.71 17.70
CA LEU A 197 1.18 3.58 17.96
C LEU A 197 1.68 4.90 18.55
N ASN A 198 1.70 5.96 17.75
CA ASN A 198 2.29 7.23 18.14
C ASN A 198 1.33 8.12 18.94
N SER A 199 0.05 8.12 18.56
CA SER A 199 -0.96 8.94 19.25
C SER A 199 -2.37 8.40 18.98
N ILE A 200 -3.31 8.75 19.87
CA ILE A 200 -4.75 8.60 19.68
C ILE A 200 -5.39 9.93 20.03
N ALA A 201 -6.08 10.56 19.08
CA ALA A 201 -6.84 11.78 19.27
C ALA A 201 -8.04 11.81 18.33
N ASP A 202 -9.18 12.34 18.73
CA ASP A 202 -10.38 12.56 17.91
C ASP A 202 -10.83 11.33 17.11
N LYS A 203 -10.80 10.14 17.72
CA LYS A 203 -11.11 8.83 17.12
C LYS A 203 -10.10 8.38 16.06
N GLN A 204 -8.98 9.05 15.94
CA GLN A 204 -7.91 8.70 15.02
C GLN A 204 -6.66 8.26 15.76
N ALA A 205 -6.02 7.23 15.26
CA ALA A 205 -4.70 6.79 15.70
C ALA A 205 -3.67 7.13 14.61
N ALA A 206 -2.55 7.71 15.03
CA ALA A 206 -1.38 7.83 14.18
C ALA A 206 -0.46 6.63 14.43
N VAL A 207 -0.14 5.88 13.37
CA VAL A 207 0.71 4.69 13.43
C VAL A 207 1.87 4.85 12.46
N THR A 208 3.10 4.64 12.96
CA THR A 208 4.27 4.47 12.11
C THR A 208 4.45 2.99 11.77
N VAL A 209 4.64 2.68 10.50
CA VAL A 209 4.93 1.31 10.03
C VAL A 209 6.30 1.29 9.35
N ASN A 210 7.24 0.55 9.96
CA ASN A 210 8.54 0.28 9.35
C ASN A 210 8.51 -1.11 8.73
N SER A 211 8.70 -1.19 7.40
CA SER A 211 8.65 -2.44 6.67
C SER A 211 9.97 -2.73 5.99
N VAL A 212 10.35 -4.00 5.97
CA VAL A 212 11.48 -4.51 5.17
C VAL A 212 10.94 -5.62 4.28
N LEU A 213 11.04 -5.41 2.98
CA LEU A 213 10.66 -6.36 1.95
C LEU A 213 11.95 -6.89 1.30
N ASN A 214 12.16 -8.19 1.38
CA ASN A 214 13.23 -8.88 0.67
C ASN A 214 12.61 -9.72 -0.44
N VAL A 215 13.13 -9.55 -1.64
CA VAL A 215 12.75 -10.29 -2.85
C VAL A 215 13.98 -11.05 -3.32
N ASN A 216 13.84 -12.34 -3.54
CA ASN A 216 14.81 -13.20 -4.22
C ASN A 216 14.02 -14.10 -5.15
N LYS A 217 13.92 -13.70 -6.42
CA LYS A 217 13.06 -14.37 -7.39
C LYS A 217 13.71 -14.45 -8.75
N THR A 218 13.66 -15.65 -9.33
CA THR A 218 13.99 -15.87 -10.73
C THR A 218 12.76 -15.57 -11.58
N MET A 219 12.93 -14.80 -12.64
CA MET A 219 11.92 -14.43 -13.63
C MET A 219 12.43 -14.78 -15.01
N GLN A 220 11.56 -15.01 -15.97
CA GLN A 220 11.92 -15.20 -17.38
C GLN A 220 11.55 -13.95 -18.16
N LEU A 221 12.51 -13.38 -18.88
CA LEU A 221 12.31 -12.30 -19.82
C LEU A 221 12.72 -12.75 -21.22
N GLN A 222 11.76 -12.83 -22.14
CA GLN A 222 12.02 -13.25 -23.53
C GLN A 222 12.77 -14.59 -23.61
N GLY A 223 12.47 -15.52 -22.71
CA GLY A 223 13.13 -16.83 -22.64
C GLY A 223 14.49 -16.85 -21.94
N MET A 224 14.93 -15.74 -21.37
CA MET A 224 16.16 -15.64 -20.57
C MET A 224 15.81 -15.63 -19.07
N ASP A 225 16.52 -16.45 -18.30
CA ASP A 225 16.38 -16.42 -16.84
C ASP A 225 17.10 -15.19 -16.26
N MET A 226 16.38 -14.45 -15.43
CA MET A 226 16.87 -13.32 -14.70
C MET A 226 16.65 -13.54 -13.21
N ASN A 227 17.67 -13.29 -12.39
CA ASN A 227 17.52 -13.38 -10.95
C ASN A 227 17.51 -11.97 -10.34
N ALA A 228 16.44 -11.63 -9.63
CA ALA A 228 16.31 -10.37 -8.93
C ALA A 228 16.48 -10.58 -7.42
N VAL A 229 17.48 -9.93 -6.84
CA VAL A 229 17.73 -9.88 -5.39
C VAL A 229 17.61 -8.46 -4.94
N MET A 230 16.52 -8.12 -4.24
CA MET A 230 16.23 -6.75 -3.82
C MET A 230 15.82 -6.67 -2.35
N THR A 231 16.18 -5.58 -1.71
CA THR A 231 15.70 -5.19 -0.39
C THR A 231 15.05 -3.82 -0.47
N SER A 232 13.82 -3.72 0.00
CA SER A 232 13.10 -2.45 0.12
C SER A 232 12.88 -2.12 1.58
N LYS A 233 13.23 -0.90 1.98
CA LYS A 233 12.89 -0.33 3.30
C LYS A 233 11.79 0.69 3.09
N ILE A 234 10.66 0.51 3.78
CA ILE A 234 9.49 1.36 3.65
C ILE A 234 9.14 1.93 5.02
N VAL A 235 8.98 3.24 5.09
CA VAL A 235 8.49 3.94 6.28
C VAL A 235 7.16 4.58 5.92
N SER A 236 6.10 4.23 6.67
CA SER A 236 4.76 4.77 6.44
C SER A 236 4.24 5.46 7.69
N ALA A 237 3.63 6.63 7.50
CA ALA A 237 2.82 7.32 8.50
C ALA A 237 1.35 7.13 8.13
N VAL A 238 0.61 6.43 8.99
CA VAL A 238 -0.76 6.01 8.71
C VAL A 238 -1.71 6.64 9.73
N LEU A 239 -2.78 7.26 9.25
CA LEU A 239 -3.92 7.70 10.07
C LEU A 239 -5.04 6.67 9.96
N VAL A 240 -5.52 6.18 11.11
CA VAL A 240 -6.49 5.09 11.21
C VAL A 240 -7.64 5.51 12.10
N ASP A 241 -8.87 5.25 11.71
CA ASP A 241 -10.02 5.34 12.60
C ASP A 241 -9.96 4.22 13.65
N VAL A 242 -9.88 4.57 14.93
CA VAL A 242 -9.65 3.63 16.05
C VAL A 242 -10.77 2.60 16.21
N LEU A 243 -12.00 2.97 15.86
CA LEU A 243 -13.18 2.12 16.06
C LEU A 243 -13.38 1.13 14.91
N SER A 244 -13.07 1.56 13.69
CA SER A 244 -13.30 0.74 12.48
C SER A 244 -12.03 0.11 11.92
N ASN A 245 -10.84 0.59 12.32
CA ASN A 245 -9.54 0.25 11.74
C ASN A 245 -9.42 0.56 10.23
N ILE A 246 -10.25 1.52 9.75
CA ILE A 246 -10.17 2.04 8.39
C ILE A 246 -9.03 3.07 8.32
N GLN A 247 -8.12 2.91 7.38
CA GLN A 247 -7.12 3.92 7.07
C GLN A 247 -7.80 5.15 6.46
N LYS A 248 -7.36 6.33 6.86
CA LYS A 248 -7.80 7.60 6.28
C LYS A 248 -6.75 8.17 5.35
N GLU A 249 -5.51 8.06 5.75
CA GLU A 249 -4.35 8.51 5.00
C GLU A 249 -3.17 7.58 5.28
N ASN A 250 -2.36 7.35 4.25
CA ASN A 250 -1.07 6.66 4.36
C ASN A 250 -0.05 7.43 3.51
N LYS A 251 0.99 7.94 4.16
CA LYS A 251 2.15 8.56 3.50
C LYS A 251 3.34 7.67 3.69
N SER A 252 3.98 7.24 2.60
CA SER A 252 5.13 6.36 2.68
C SER A 252 6.32 6.86 1.88
N THR A 253 7.50 6.51 2.37
CA THR A 253 8.77 6.62 1.65
C THR A 253 9.35 5.23 1.51
N MET A 254 9.98 4.96 0.38
CA MET A 254 10.58 3.67 0.08
C MET A 254 11.98 3.87 -0.49
N ASP A 255 12.93 3.12 0.05
CA ASP A 255 14.28 2.97 -0.48
C ASP A 255 14.48 1.52 -0.93
N VAL A 256 14.89 1.32 -2.17
CA VAL A 256 15.17 0.01 -2.77
C VAL A 256 16.64 -0.08 -3.12
N THR A 257 17.26 -1.21 -2.80
CA THR A 257 18.61 -1.56 -3.24
C THR A 257 18.64 -3.01 -3.66
N GLY A 258 19.40 -3.34 -4.68
CA GLY A 258 19.53 -4.73 -5.12
C GLY A 258 20.30 -4.88 -6.39
N THR A 259 20.22 -6.09 -6.95
CA THR A 259 20.83 -6.46 -8.22
C THR A 259 19.84 -7.26 -9.06
N ILE A 260 19.96 -7.13 -10.34
CA ILE A 260 19.30 -7.99 -11.32
C ILE A 260 20.39 -8.66 -12.14
N ASP A 261 20.45 -9.99 -12.06
CA ASP A 261 21.39 -10.77 -12.87
C ASP A 261 20.76 -11.12 -14.21
N VAL A 262 21.34 -10.64 -15.28
CA VAL A 262 20.92 -10.87 -16.65
C VAL A 262 22.05 -11.53 -17.40
N MET A 263 21.88 -12.75 -17.90
CA MET A 263 22.90 -13.48 -18.66
C MET A 263 24.27 -13.57 -17.97
N GLY A 264 24.28 -13.68 -16.61
CA GLY A 264 25.49 -13.75 -15.79
C GLY A 264 26.15 -12.39 -15.51
N GLN A 265 25.54 -11.30 -15.92
CA GLN A 265 25.96 -9.94 -15.55
C GLN A 265 25.05 -9.42 -14.44
N SER A 266 25.64 -9.01 -13.32
CA SER A 266 24.94 -8.43 -12.20
C SER A 266 24.82 -6.92 -12.39
N VAL A 267 23.60 -6.42 -12.50
CA VAL A 267 23.28 -5.00 -12.70
C VAL A 267 22.76 -4.43 -11.39
N PRO A 268 23.51 -3.53 -10.73
CA PRO A 268 23.02 -2.85 -9.54
C PRO A 268 21.83 -1.95 -9.84
N ILE A 269 20.87 -1.94 -8.92
CA ILE A 269 19.69 -1.08 -8.99
C ILE A 269 19.43 -0.41 -7.66
N THR A 270 19.10 0.86 -7.70
CA THR A 270 18.59 1.61 -6.55
C THR A 270 17.33 2.36 -6.95
N ALA A 271 16.39 2.48 -6.02
CA ALA A 271 15.23 3.33 -6.25
C ALA A 271 14.82 4.04 -4.96
N LYS A 272 14.24 5.23 -5.12
CA LYS A 272 13.56 5.96 -4.05
C LYS A 272 12.17 6.33 -4.53
N ALA A 273 11.19 6.11 -3.68
CA ALA A 273 9.83 6.46 -4.00
C ALA A 273 9.09 7.08 -2.81
N THR A 274 8.09 7.87 -3.11
CA THR A 274 7.12 8.38 -2.15
C THR A 274 5.73 8.02 -2.62
N SER A 275 4.83 7.75 -1.69
CA SER A 275 3.42 7.60 -2.04
C SER A 275 2.51 8.23 -0.99
N VAL A 276 1.36 8.70 -1.46
CA VAL A 276 0.27 9.20 -0.61
C VAL A 276 -1.00 8.52 -1.05
N THR A 277 -1.62 7.81 -0.10
CA THR A 277 -2.92 7.18 -0.30
C THR A 277 -3.94 7.81 0.64
N SER A 278 -5.11 8.15 0.13
CA SER A 278 -6.24 8.65 0.90
C SER A 278 -7.47 7.77 0.70
N VAL A 279 -8.25 7.57 1.77
CA VAL A 279 -9.48 6.78 1.78
C VAL A 279 -10.63 7.67 2.18
N LYS A 280 -11.67 7.72 1.36
CA LYS A 280 -12.90 8.46 1.59
C LYS A 280 -14.09 7.51 1.67
N ILE A 281 -14.92 7.67 2.67
CA ILE A 281 -16.21 6.96 2.80
C ILE A 281 -17.27 7.86 2.14
N LEU A 282 -18.11 7.30 1.28
CA LEU A 282 -19.22 7.99 0.60
C LEU A 282 -20.56 7.62 1.24
#